data_3e0de4f7c808c070a14845957a5ca5fd
#
_entry.id   3e0de4f7c808c070a14845957a5ca5fd
#
_cell.length_a   1.000
_cell.length_b   1.000
_cell.length_c   1.000
_cell.angle_alpha   90.00
_cell.angle_beta   90.00
_cell.angle_gamma   90.00
#
_symmetry.space_group_name_H-M   'P 1'
#
loop_
_entity.id
_entity.type
_entity.pdbx_description
1 polymer ?
#
loop_
_entity_poly.entity_id
_entity_poly.type
_entity_poly.pdbx_seq_one_letter_code
_entity_poly.pdbx_strand_id
1 'polypeptide(L)'
;MKSSSGGLAFELSNQALIDNMPVIGCKYNEKNNRAEHAFINDINNVNELSGSKYLQSYTVDAFEKIKNLKSALIIGTPCQIASIDNYLKNVNKRNEFVLVDLICHGVPSYLVWDKFLKENGDNREIIFRNKKYGWKKELTVGSKRIRKDKFYNYFESGQIYNRCCYDCNYREYMCSDIRLGDFWGKKSNKGISKVIINSEKGLNLFNSIKDKIIFKEENISECFVHQQKKNVAFPLKRYAIINELKSDKKSLTKISNKYCKKIVKDSNFRKKFYGLYKFLQNRQ
;
A
#
# COMPACT_ATOMS: atom_id res chain seq x y z
N MET A 1 -1.14 13.43 12.04
CA MET A 1 -1.73 12.61 10.98
C MET A 1 -0.87 11.34 10.78
N LYS A 2 -1.46 10.15 10.94
CA LYS A 2 -0.77 8.84 10.81
C LYS A 2 -0.60 8.37 9.33
N SER A 3 -0.97 9.16 8.33
CA SER A 3 -0.92 8.78 6.90
C SER A 3 0.50 8.54 6.39
N SER A 4 0.69 7.61 5.46
CA SER A 4 1.99 7.30 4.83
C SER A 4 2.41 8.28 3.74
N SER A 5 1.47 9.05 3.17
CA SER A 5 1.69 10.07 2.13
C SER A 5 0.92 11.35 2.46
N GLY A 6 0.38 12.07 1.50
CA GLY A 6 -0.36 13.33 1.69
C GLY A 6 -1.64 13.24 2.52
N GLY A 7 -2.17 12.03 2.76
CA GLY A 7 -3.36 11.83 3.61
C GLY A 7 -4.67 11.70 2.84
N LEU A 8 -4.65 11.65 1.52
CA LEU A 8 -5.86 11.69 0.71
C LEU A 8 -6.84 10.53 1.00
N ALA A 9 -6.34 9.30 1.24
CA ALA A 9 -7.20 8.18 1.63
C ALA A 9 -7.96 8.45 2.94
N PHE A 10 -7.33 9.15 3.89
CA PHE A 10 -7.98 9.55 5.14
C PHE A 10 -9.09 10.57 4.88
N GLU A 11 -8.84 11.60 4.09
CA GLU A 11 -9.85 12.64 3.80
C GLU A 11 -11.05 12.08 3.03
N LEU A 12 -10.82 11.19 2.04
CA LEU A 12 -11.90 10.50 1.33
C LEU A 12 -12.72 9.61 2.28
N SER A 13 -12.06 8.88 3.19
CA SER A 13 -12.74 8.04 4.18
C SER A 13 -13.54 8.86 5.18
N ASN A 14 -12.97 9.96 5.65
CA ASN A 14 -13.62 10.88 6.57
C ASN A 14 -14.88 11.50 5.95
N GLN A 15 -14.78 11.93 4.69
CA GLN A 15 -15.93 12.47 3.97
C GLN A 15 -17.02 11.42 3.74
N ALA A 16 -16.66 10.21 3.34
CA ALA A 16 -17.64 9.14 3.17
C ALA A 16 -18.43 8.88 4.47
N LEU A 17 -17.76 8.88 5.62
CA LEU A 17 -18.43 8.73 6.93
C LEU A 17 -19.32 9.92 7.27
N ILE A 18 -18.94 11.16 6.95
CA ILE A 18 -19.79 12.36 7.08
C ILE A 18 -21.06 12.21 6.24
N ASP A 19 -20.93 11.64 5.04
CA ASP A 19 -22.06 11.39 4.11
C ASP A 19 -22.84 10.10 4.47
N ASN A 20 -22.65 9.55 5.69
CA ASN A 20 -23.27 8.32 6.18
C ASN A 20 -22.94 7.07 5.32
N MET A 21 -21.86 7.09 4.58
CA MET A 21 -21.36 5.97 3.81
C MET A 21 -20.26 5.25 4.61
N PRO A 22 -20.47 4.00 5.06
CA PRO A 22 -19.45 3.26 5.79
C PRO A 22 -18.22 3.00 4.93
N VAL A 23 -17.08 2.80 5.60
CA VAL A 23 -15.78 2.58 4.95
C VAL A 23 -15.26 1.19 5.26
N ILE A 24 -14.80 0.48 4.24
CA ILE A 24 -14.02 -0.75 4.39
C ILE A 24 -12.59 -0.46 3.94
N GLY A 25 -11.64 -0.62 4.86
CA GLY A 25 -10.23 -0.34 4.58
C GLY A 25 -9.30 -1.16 5.47
N CYS A 26 -8.01 -1.13 5.16
CA CYS A 26 -7.02 -1.95 5.83
C CYS A 26 -6.51 -1.31 7.13
N LYS A 27 -6.56 -2.04 8.25
CA LYS A 27 -5.88 -1.73 9.51
C LYS A 27 -4.83 -2.77 9.87
N TYR A 28 -3.98 -2.47 10.84
CA TYR A 28 -3.12 -3.47 11.49
C TYR A 28 -3.79 -3.95 12.78
N ASN A 29 -3.95 -5.27 12.91
CA ASN A 29 -4.47 -5.90 14.11
C ASN A 29 -3.29 -6.37 14.96
N GLU A 30 -3.08 -5.70 16.10
CA GLU A 30 -1.97 -5.98 17.01
C GLU A 30 -2.10 -7.37 17.67
N LYS A 31 -3.32 -7.77 18.04
CA LYS A 31 -3.60 -9.07 18.67
C LYS A 31 -3.27 -10.23 17.72
N ASN A 32 -3.61 -10.08 16.45
CA ASN A 32 -3.41 -11.12 15.45
C ASN A 32 -2.10 -10.93 14.66
N ASN A 33 -1.33 -9.88 14.96
CA ASN A 33 -0.08 -9.52 14.26
C ASN A 33 -0.19 -9.48 12.73
N ARG A 34 -1.34 -9.02 12.21
CA ARG A 34 -1.62 -9.04 10.77
C ARG A 34 -2.29 -7.75 10.28
N ALA A 35 -2.15 -7.50 9.00
CA ALA A 35 -3.01 -6.56 8.31
C ALA A 35 -4.38 -7.20 8.06
N GLU A 36 -5.47 -6.46 8.25
CA GLU A 36 -6.83 -6.93 7.98
C GLU A 36 -7.72 -5.80 7.50
N HIS A 37 -8.69 -6.09 6.67
CA HIS A 37 -9.74 -5.14 6.34
C HIS A 37 -10.74 -5.06 7.49
N ALA A 38 -11.14 -3.84 7.82
CA ALA A 38 -12.13 -3.55 8.84
C ALA A 38 -13.26 -2.71 8.24
N PHE A 39 -14.45 -2.93 8.78
CA PHE A 39 -15.63 -2.12 8.53
C PHE A 39 -15.68 -0.98 9.56
N ILE A 40 -15.73 0.25 9.11
CA ILE A 40 -15.78 1.47 9.92
C ILE A 40 -17.06 2.24 9.56
N ASN A 41 -17.87 2.51 10.54
CA ASN A 41 -19.09 3.33 10.45
C ASN A 41 -19.11 4.49 11.46
N ASP A 42 -18.06 4.61 12.29
CA ASP A 42 -17.86 5.71 13.23
C ASP A 42 -16.62 6.51 12.82
N ILE A 43 -16.80 7.81 12.66
CA ILE A 43 -15.76 8.75 12.25
C ILE A 43 -14.57 8.78 13.22
N ASN A 44 -14.80 8.50 14.51
CA ASN A 44 -13.75 8.45 15.52
C ASN A 44 -12.74 7.31 15.26
N ASN A 45 -13.16 6.27 14.55
CA ASN A 45 -12.35 5.09 14.24
C ASN A 45 -11.65 5.16 12.88
N VAL A 46 -11.89 6.19 12.05
CA VAL A 46 -11.29 6.32 10.70
C VAL A 46 -9.75 6.31 10.72
N ASN A 47 -9.15 6.80 11.81
CA ASN A 47 -7.70 6.80 11.99
C ASN A 47 -7.07 5.39 12.02
N GLU A 48 -7.81 4.33 12.32
CA GLU A 48 -7.33 2.94 12.29
C GLU A 48 -6.91 2.52 10.87
N LEU A 49 -7.56 3.08 9.85
CA LEU A 49 -7.26 2.82 8.44
C LEU A 49 -6.02 3.56 7.94
N SER A 50 -5.53 4.54 8.70
CA SER A 50 -4.42 5.38 8.28
C SER A 50 -3.09 4.61 8.20
N GLY A 51 -2.26 4.99 7.23
CA GLY A 51 -0.93 4.43 7.01
C GLY A 51 -0.92 3.13 6.18
N SER A 52 0.08 2.98 5.33
CA SER A 52 0.26 1.79 4.49
C SER A 52 0.66 0.59 5.35
N LYS A 53 0.09 -0.57 5.07
CA LYS A 53 0.45 -1.87 5.63
C LYS A 53 1.04 -2.71 4.50
N TYR A 54 2.35 -3.01 4.57
CA TYR A 54 3.06 -3.72 3.50
C TYR A 54 2.96 -5.25 3.66
N LEU A 55 1.75 -5.72 4.00
CA LEU A 55 1.40 -7.12 4.22
C LEU A 55 0.14 -7.47 3.43
N GLN A 56 -0.05 -8.75 3.14
CA GLN A 56 -1.33 -9.23 2.65
C GLN A 56 -2.38 -9.06 3.75
N SER A 57 -3.45 -8.34 3.46
CA SER A 57 -4.54 -8.18 4.43
C SER A 57 -5.49 -9.39 4.41
N TYR A 58 -5.95 -9.77 5.59
CA TYR A 58 -7.09 -10.66 5.76
C TYR A 58 -8.37 -9.88 5.44
N THR A 59 -9.24 -10.43 4.62
CA THR A 59 -10.37 -9.70 4.06
C THR A 59 -11.72 -10.31 4.36
N VAL A 60 -11.78 -11.57 4.81
CA VAL A 60 -13.01 -12.37 4.87
C VAL A 60 -14.10 -11.66 5.66
N ASP A 61 -13.86 -11.30 6.92
CA ASP A 61 -14.89 -10.75 7.82
C ASP A 61 -15.46 -9.41 7.33
N ALA A 62 -14.60 -8.57 6.72
CA ALA A 62 -15.02 -7.28 6.19
C ALA A 62 -15.76 -7.41 4.86
N PHE A 63 -15.32 -8.33 4.00
CA PHE A 63 -15.91 -8.51 2.68
C PHE A 63 -17.24 -9.26 2.73
N GLU A 64 -17.45 -10.14 3.71
CA GLU A 64 -18.75 -10.75 3.95
C GLU A 64 -19.84 -9.72 4.27
N LYS A 65 -19.48 -8.62 4.96
CA LYS A 65 -20.44 -7.55 5.28
C LYS A 65 -20.97 -6.85 4.03
N ILE A 66 -20.21 -6.81 2.92
CA ILE A 66 -20.61 -6.17 1.66
C ILE A 66 -21.96 -6.70 1.16
N LYS A 67 -22.26 -7.97 1.39
CA LYS A 67 -23.52 -8.59 0.98
C LYS A 67 -24.75 -7.84 1.51
N ASN A 68 -24.66 -7.32 2.73
CA ASN A 68 -25.75 -6.70 3.47
C ASN A 68 -25.70 -5.15 3.43
N LEU A 69 -24.66 -4.56 2.82
CA LEU A 69 -24.56 -3.12 2.71
C LEU A 69 -25.37 -2.58 1.53
N LYS A 70 -25.96 -1.41 1.71
CA LYS A 70 -26.60 -0.63 0.65
C LYS A 70 -25.52 0.12 -0.16
N SER A 71 -24.55 0.71 0.53
CA SER A 71 -23.43 1.46 -0.07
C SER A 71 -22.20 1.37 0.84
N ALA A 72 -21.01 1.58 0.28
CA ALA A 72 -19.78 1.76 1.05
C ALA A 72 -18.66 2.37 0.19
N LEU A 73 -17.73 3.04 0.83
CA LEU A 73 -16.39 3.31 0.28
C LEU A 73 -15.48 2.13 0.61
N ILE A 74 -14.88 1.50 -0.40
CA ILE A 74 -13.98 0.35 -0.19
C ILE A 74 -12.59 0.68 -0.73
N ILE A 75 -11.58 0.57 0.15
CA ILE A 75 -10.17 0.86 -0.16
C ILE A 75 -9.37 -0.44 -0.08
N GLY A 76 -8.69 -0.82 -1.15
CA GLY A 76 -7.89 -2.04 -1.20
C GLY A 76 -6.77 -2.00 -2.24
N THR A 77 -6.07 -3.12 -2.39
CA THR A 77 -5.14 -3.30 -3.50
C THR A 77 -5.91 -3.54 -4.80
N PRO A 78 -5.32 -3.31 -5.99
CA PRO A 78 -6.05 -3.46 -7.25
C PRO A 78 -6.71 -4.83 -7.45
N CYS A 79 -6.03 -5.92 -7.05
CA CYS A 79 -6.61 -7.27 -7.15
C CYS A 79 -7.80 -7.49 -6.21
N GLN A 80 -7.79 -6.88 -5.00
CA GLN A 80 -8.91 -6.94 -4.07
C GLN A 80 -10.10 -6.13 -4.61
N ILE A 81 -9.83 -4.93 -5.11
CA ILE A 81 -10.86 -4.06 -5.68
C ILE A 81 -11.47 -4.70 -6.94
N ALA A 82 -10.66 -5.33 -7.81
CA ALA A 82 -11.17 -6.04 -8.97
C ALA A 82 -12.09 -7.22 -8.58
N SER A 83 -11.76 -7.95 -7.52
CA SER A 83 -12.62 -9.02 -6.99
C SER A 83 -13.98 -8.48 -6.51
N ILE A 84 -13.95 -7.35 -5.79
CA ILE A 84 -15.17 -6.69 -5.29
C ILE A 84 -15.98 -6.10 -6.44
N ASP A 85 -15.34 -5.45 -7.41
CA ASP A 85 -15.99 -4.89 -8.60
C ASP A 85 -16.77 -5.97 -9.35
N ASN A 86 -16.15 -7.14 -9.59
CA ASN A 86 -16.80 -8.28 -10.21
C ASN A 86 -17.99 -8.79 -9.38
N TYR A 87 -17.82 -8.94 -8.07
CA TYR A 87 -18.92 -9.34 -7.19
C TYR A 87 -20.08 -8.37 -7.25
N LEU A 88 -19.82 -7.06 -7.10
CA LEU A 88 -20.84 -6.02 -7.10
C LEU A 88 -21.58 -5.93 -8.45
N LYS A 89 -20.89 -6.15 -9.57
CA LYS A 89 -21.51 -6.24 -10.91
C LYS A 89 -22.44 -7.44 -10.99
N ASN A 90 -22.02 -8.61 -10.51
CA ASN A 90 -22.84 -9.82 -10.55
C ASN A 90 -24.12 -9.72 -9.71
N VAL A 91 -24.11 -8.91 -8.65
CA VAL A 91 -25.31 -8.67 -7.81
C VAL A 91 -26.02 -7.35 -8.12
N ASN A 92 -25.68 -6.69 -9.24
CA ASN A 92 -26.24 -5.40 -9.71
C ASN A 92 -26.15 -4.25 -8.68
N LYS A 93 -25.10 -4.22 -7.86
CA LYS A 93 -24.89 -3.19 -6.82
C LYS A 93 -23.67 -2.29 -7.08
N ARG A 94 -23.00 -2.40 -8.25
CA ARG A 94 -21.74 -1.66 -8.50
C ARG A 94 -21.91 -0.13 -8.39
N ASN A 95 -23.08 0.39 -8.69
CA ASN A 95 -23.31 1.84 -8.70
C ASN A 95 -23.42 2.47 -7.32
N GLU A 96 -23.77 1.72 -6.30
CA GLU A 96 -23.93 2.18 -4.93
C GLU A 96 -22.60 2.24 -4.16
N PHE A 97 -21.54 1.63 -4.70
CA PHE A 97 -20.25 1.54 -4.03
C PHE A 97 -19.20 2.41 -4.71
N VAL A 98 -18.38 3.09 -3.90
CA VAL A 98 -17.18 3.78 -4.37
C VAL A 98 -15.97 2.91 -4.11
N LEU A 99 -15.23 2.54 -5.15
CA LEU A 99 -14.07 1.68 -5.09
C LEU A 99 -12.78 2.47 -5.27
N VAL A 100 -11.88 2.37 -4.30
CA VAL A 100 -10.59 3.03 -4.31
C VAL A 100 -9.47 2.00 -4.29
N ASP A 101 -8.59 2.01 -5.27
CA ASP A 101 -7.42 1.16 -5.24
C ASP A 101 -6.11 1.93 -5.02
N LEU A 102 -5.06 1.18 -4.70
CA LEU A 102 -3.73 1.69 -4.41
C LEU A 102 -2.76 1.23 -5.48
N ILE A 103 -1.81 2.07 -5.88
CA ILE A 103 -0.68 1.61 -6.70
C ILE A 103 0.09 0.55 -5.89
N CYS A 104 0.05 -0.69 -6.36
CA CYS A 104 0.58 -1.86 -5.65
C CYS A 104 1.81 -2.43 -6.34
N HIS A 105 2.88 -2.66 -5.57
CA HIS A 105 4.13 -3.25 -6.05
C HIS A 105 4.22 -4.77 -5.81
N GLY A 106 3.25 -5.35 -5.12
CA GLY A 106 3.27 -6.70 -4.58
C GLY A 106 3.46 -6.71 -3.07
N VAL A 107 3.24 -7.86 -2.45
CA VAL A 107 3.35 -8.03 -0.99
C VAL A 107 4.29 -9.18 -0.65
N PRO A 108 5.21 -9.02 0.32
CA PRO A 108 6.07 -10.10 0.79
C PRO A 108 5.24 -11.19 1.48
N SER A 109 5.77 -12.41 1.48
CA SER A 109 5.23 -13.52 2.26
C SER A 109 5.23 -13.20 3.75
N TYR A 110 4.21 -13.68 4.47
CA TYR A 110 4.14 -13.58 5.94
C TYR A 110 5.32 -14.24 6.66
N LEU A 111 6.02 -15.22 6.05
CA LEU A 111 7.26 -15.78 6.60
C LEU A 111 8.31 -14.71 6.93
N VAL A 112 8.35 -13.62 6.15
CA VAL A 112 9.25 -12.47 6.44
C VAL A 112 8.75 -11.71 7.65
N TRP A 113 7.43 -11.51 7.75
CA TRP A 113 6.81 -10.78 8.83
C TRP A 113 6.89 -11.52 10.16
N ASP A 114 6.57 -12.81 10.16
CA ASP A 114 6.65 -13.67 11.34
C ASP A 114 8.07 -13.69 11.92
N LYS A 115 9.08 -13.83 11.03
CA LYS A 115 10.47 -13.78 11.45
C LYS A 115 10.90 -12.39 11.93
N PHE A 116 10.37 -11.32 11.33
CA PHE A 116 10.59 -9.96 11.78
C PHE A 116 10.05 -9.75 13.21
N LEU A 117 8.85 -10.20 13.49
CA LEU A 117 8.23 -10.10 14.82
C LEU A 117 8.98 -10.91 15.87
N LYS A 118 9.41 -12.14 15.56
CA LYS A 118 10.27 -12.94 16.46
C LYS A 118 11.53 -12.19 16.88
N GLU A 119 12.11 -11.36 16.00
CA GLU A 119 13.34 -10.61 16.28
C GLU A 119 13.11 -9.25 16.95
N ASN A 120 11.91 -8.65 16.82
CA ASN A 120 11.65 -7.27 17.24
C ASN A 120 10.50 -7.11 18.25
N GLY A 121 9.73 -8.15 18.50
CA GLY A 121 8.55 -8.18 19.37
C GLY A 121 7.25 -8.13 18.58
N ASP A 122 6.22 -8.72 19.17
CA ASP A 122 4.86 -8.85 18.64
C ASP A 122 3.82 -8.15 19.52
N ASN A 123 2.55 -8.27 19.16
CA ASN A 123 1.41 -7.71 19.91
C ASN A 123 1.57 -6.23 20.28
N ARG A 124 2.09 -5.44 19.33
CA ARG A 124 2.37 -4.01 19.49
C ARG A 124 1.91 -3.22 18.29
N GLU A 125 1.69 -1.90 18.50
CA GLU A 125 1.43 -0.99 17.39
C GLU A 125 2.58 -1.03 16.39
N ILE A 126 2.24 -1.22 15.12
CA ILE A 126 3.19 -1.22 14.00
C ILE A 126 2.89 -0.03 13.10
N ILE A 127 3.88 0.83 12.91
CA ILE A 127 3.80 1.91 11.92
C ILE A 127 4.88 1.66 10.86
N PHE A 128 4.44 1.26 9.67
CA PHE A 128 5.36 0.91 8.57
C PHE A 128 6.12 2.12 8.02
N ARG A 129 5.52 3.31 8.04
CA ARG A 129 6.15 4.56 7.55
C ARG A 129 5.90 5.68 8.53
N ASN A 130 6.68 5.72 9.60
CA ASN A 130 6.53 6.72 10.64
C ASN A 130 7.09 8.08 10.20
N LYS A 131 6.20 9.02 9.90
CA LYS A 131 6.55 10.38 9.44
C LYS A 131 7.28 11.24 10.45
N LYS A 132 7.29 10.87 11.73
CA LYS A 132 8.12 11.55 12.75
C LYS A 132 9.60 11.61 12.31
N TYR A 133 10.02 10.66 11.47
CA TYR A 133 11.38 10.56 10.95
C TYR A 133 11.52 10.99 9.48
N GLY A 134 10.54 11.74 8.96
CA GLY A 134 10.45 12.16 7.57
C GLY A 134 9.74 11.14 6.66
N TRP A 135 9.57 11.50 5.39
CA TRP A 135 8.91 10.65 4.41
C TRP A 135 9.85 9.54 3.91
N LYS A 136 10.11 8.57 4.77
CA LYS A 136 11.01 7.44 4.56
C LYS A 136 10.30 6.12 4.86
N LYS A 137 10.89 5.02 4.39
CA LYS A 137 10.49 3.66 4.76
C LYS A 137 11.11 3.30 6.11
N GLU A 138 10.50 3.79 7.16
CA GLU A 138 10.97 3.61 8.51
C GLU A 138 9.87 2.99 9.38
N LEU A 139 10.16 1.81 9.91
CA LEU A 139 9.23 0.99 10.68
C LEU A 139 9.42 1.24 12.17
N THR A 140 8.32 1.34 12.91
CA THR A 140 8.33 1.35 14.39
C THR A 140 7.48 0.22 14.93
N VAL A 141 7.94 -0.38 16.03
CA VAL A 141 7.27 -1.43 16.81
C VAL A 141 7.02 -0.84 18.20
N GLY A 142 5.78 -0.50 18.52
CA GLY A 142 5.48 0.34 19.66
C GLY A 142 6.27 1.65 19.60
N SER A 143 6.94 2.02 20.68
CA SER A 143 7.83 3.19 20.74
C SER A 143 9.20 3.00 20.07
N LYS A 144 9.58 1.74 19.76
CA LYS A 144 10.91 1.41 19.25
C LYS A 144 11.03 1.69 17.76
N ARG A 145 11.97 2.56 17.38
CA ARG A 145 12.36 2.78 15.99
C ARG A 145 13.29 1.68 15.50
N ILE A 146 12.97 1.04 14.37
CA ILE A 146 13.77 -0.03 13.78
C ILE A 146 14.69 0.56 12.71
N ARG A 147 15.89 1.00 13.11
CA ARG A 147 16.83 1.72 12.23
C ARG A 147 17.50 0.88 11.15
N LYS A 148 17.67 -0.42 11.40
CA LYS A 148 18.34 -1.36 10.47
C LYS A 148 17.37 -2.42 9.98
N ASP A 149 16.13 -1.99 9.72
CA ASP A 149 15.09 -2.86 9.23
C ASP A 149 15.48 -3.47 7.88
N LYS A 150 15.33 -4.78 7.78
CA LYS A 150 15.55 -5.54 6.56
C LYS A 150 14.24 -6.01 5.91
N PHE A 151 13.10 -5.77 6.54
CA PHE A 151 11.78 -6.07 5.98
C PHE A 151 11.60 -5.41 4.62
N TYR A 152 11.95 -4.12 4.50
CA TYR A 152 11.85 -3.38 3.25
C TYR A 152 12.76 -3.89 2.14
N ASN A 153 13.89 -4.52 2.46
CA ASN A 153 14.72 -5.15 1.44
C ASN A 153 13.97 -6.30 0.74
N TYR A 154 13.17 -7.06 1.48
CA TYR A 154 12.32 -8.12 0.89
C TYR A 154 11.20 -7.55 0.05
N PHE A 155 10.57 -6.46 0.51
CA PHE A 155 9.58 -5.73 -0.25
C PHE A 155 10.16 -5.09 -1.52
N GLU A 156 11.33 -4.46 -1.45
CA GLU A 156 11.93 -3.75 -2.59
C GLU A 156 12.55 -4.69 -3.62
N SER A 157 13.13 -5.80 -3.18
CA SER A 157 13.78 -6.77 -4.07
C SER A 157 12.80 -7.65 -4.84
N GLY A 158 11.56 -7.80 -4.35
CA GLY A 158 10.58 -8.70 -4.93
C GLY A 158 10.94 -10.19 -4.85
N GLN A 159 11.96 -10.57 -4.06
CA GLN A 159 12.46 -11.96 -4.05
C GLN A 159 11.55 -12.95 -3.35
N ILE A 160 10.56 -12.48 -2.56
CA ILE A 160 9.69 -13.32 -1.75
C ILE A 160 8.25 -12.78 -1.68
N TYR A 161 7.74 -12.28 -2.79
CA TYR A 161 6.33 -11.89 -2.86
C TYR A 161 5.38 -13.10 -2.81
N ASN A 162 4.11 -12.88 -2.51
CA ASN A 162 3.08 -13.86 -2.77
C ASN A 162 3.09 -14.27 -4.25
N ARG A 163 2.82 -15.54 -4.54
CA ARG A 163 3.00 -16.11 -5.88
C ARG A 163 2.24 -15.34 -6.96
N CYS A 164 0.99 -14.96 -6.68
CA CYS A 164 0.15 -14.19 -7.59
C CYS A 164 0.69 -12.79 -7.94
N CYS A 165 1.60 -12.24 -7.13
CA CYS A 165 2.19 -10.93 -7.40
C CYS A 165 3.23 -10.94 -8.52
N TYR A 166 3.73 -12.10 -8.93
CA TYR A 166 4.68 -12.24 -10.04
C TYR A 166 4.00 -12.29 -11.41
N ASP A 167 2.72 -12.66 -11.42
CA ASP A 167 1.88 -12.72 -12.61
C ASP A 167 0.59 -11.95 -12.35
N CYS A 168 0.74 -10.65 -12.02
CA CYS A 168 -0.36 -9.79 -11.61
C CYS A 168 -0.93 -9.04 -12.81
N ASN A 169 -2.21 -9.27 -13.12
CA ASN A 169 -2.93 -8.60 -14.20
C ASN A 169 -3.49 -7.21 -13.80
N TYR A 170 -3.39 -6.84 -12.52
CA TYR A 170 -4.07 -5.66 -11.98
C TYR A 170 -3.18 -4.43 -11.81
N ARG A 171 -1.93 -4.43 -12.29
CA ARG A 171 -1.04 -3.28 -12.14
C ARG A 171 -1.49 -2.09 -12.97
N GLU A 172 -1.88 -2.34 -14.21
CA GLU A 172 -2.33 -1.32 -15.16
C GLU A 172 -3.86 -1.32 -15.30
N TYR A 173 -4.52 -2.46 -15.06
CA TYR A 173 -5.98 -2.56 -15.09
C TYR A 173 -6.61 -1.71 -13.97
N MET A 174 -7.55 -0.87 -14.35
CA MET A 174 -8.26 0.03 -13.44
C MET A 174 -9.76 -0.20 -13.54
N CYS A 175 -10.34 -0.80 -12.50
CA CYS A 175 -11.79 -0.92 -12.30
C CYS A 175 -12.29 -0.07 -11.12
N SER A 176 -11.37 0.59 -10.42
CA SER A 176 -11.67 1.49 -9.31
C SER A 176 -12.20 2.83 -9.79
N ASP A 177 -12.98 3.51 -8.95
CA ASP A 177 -13.42 4.89 -9.19
C ASP A 177 -12.29 5.90 -8.97
N ILE A 178 -11.39 5.59 -8.02
CA ILE A 178 -10.20 6.38 -7.70
C ILE A 178 -9.00 5.46 -7.51
N ARG A 179 -7.84 5.81 -8.08
CA ARG A 179 -6.55 5.16 -7.77
C ARG A 179 -5.64 6.11 -7.02
N LEU A 180 -5.08 5.65 -5.89
CA LEU A 180 -4.18 6.42 -5.04
C LEU A 180 -2.76 5.88 -5.08
N GLY A 181 -1.80 6.77 -4.83
CA GLY A 181 -0.40 6.37 -4.70
C GLY A 181 0.47 7.47 -4.12
N ASP A 182 1.76 7.20 -3.98
CA ASP A 182 2.77 8.19 -3.66
C ASP A 182 3.20 8.96 -4.91
N PHE A 183 3.34 10.27 -4.82
CA PHE A 183 3.90 11.09 -5.90
C PHE A 183 5.40 11.30 -5.67
N TRP A 184 6.22 10.76 -6.57
CA TRP A 184 7.69 10.81 -6.46
C TRP A 184 8.34 11.92 -7.29
N GLY A 185 7.56 12.69 -8.04
CA GLY A 185 8.05 13.75 -8.93
C GLY A 185 8.61 14.97 -8.21
N LYS A 186 8.31 15.17 -6.92
CA LYS A 186 8.76 16.30 -6.11
C LYS A 186 9.26 15.84 -4.74
N LYS A 187 10.37 16.43 -4.27
CA LYS A 187 10.86 16.18 -2.92
C LYS A 187 9.90 16.75 -1.87
N SER A 188 9.54 15.95 -0.88
CA SER A 188 8.70 16.36 0.25
C SER A 188 9.10 15.58 1.50
N ASN A 189 9.13 16.23 2.65
CA ASN A 189 9.32 15.57 3.94
C ASN A 189 8.00 15.02 4.51
N LYS A 190 6.87 15.55 4.05
CA LYS A 190 5.51 15.17 4.53
C LYS A 190 4.84 14.12 3.61
N GLY A 191 5.38 13.91 2.41
CA GLY A 191 4.79 13.08 1.37
C GLY A 191 3.68 13.78 0.59
N ILE A 192 3.53 13.42 -0.67
CA ILE A 192 2.49 13.92 -1.58
C ILE A 192 1.73 12.71 -2.07
N SER A 193 0.41 12.70 -1.90
CA SER A 193 -0.46 11.71 -2.53
C SER A 193 -0.67 12.08 -3.99
N LYS A 194 -0.70 11.07 -4.86
CA LYS A 194 -1.28 11.24 -6.19
C LYS A 194 -2.65 10.59 -6.23
N VAL A 195 -3.48 11.10 -7.10
CA VAL A 195 -4.82 10.60 -7.37
C VAL A 195 -5.03 10.49 -8.87
N ILE A 196 -5.66 9.40 -9.30
CA ILE A 196 -6.19 9.24 -10.64
C ILE A 196 -7.68 8.97 -10.46
N ILE A 197 -8.52 9.78 -11.11
CA ILE A 197 -9.97 9.68 -11.04
C ILE A 197 -10.45 8.99 -12.31
N ASN A 198 -11.18 7.88 -12.16
CA ASN A 198 -11.56 7.01 -13.27
C ASN A 198 -13.07 6.99 -13.54
N SER A 199 -13.88 7.60 -12.68
CA SER A 199 -15.34 7.64 -12.83
C SER A 199 -15.94 8.93 -12.30
N GLU A 200 -17.18 9.23 -12.69
CA GLU A 200 -17.94 10.35 -12.18
C GLU A 200 -18.18 10.25 -10.67
N LYS A 201 -18.44 9.06 -10.12
CA LYS A 201 -18.57 8.85 -8.67
C LYS A 201 -17.27 9.20 -7.93
N GLY A 202 -16.13 8.80 -8.50
CA GLY A 202 -14.82 9.17 -7.97
C GLY A 202 -14.59 10.67 -8.01
N LEU A 203 -15.00 11.34 -9.08
CA LEU A 203 -14.91 12.79 -9.22
C LEU A 203 -15.79 13.51 -8.20
N ASN A 204 -17.01 13.06 -7.99
CA ASN A 204 -17.95 13.63 -7.02
C ASN A 204 -17.39 13.54 -5.59
N LEU A 205 -16.87 12.37 -5.19
CA LEU A 205 -16.22 12.21 -3.89
C LEU A 205 -14.94 13.05 -3.77
N PHE A 206 -14.14 13.18 -4.81
CA PHE A 206 -12.96 14.06 -4.80
C PHE A 206 -13.36 15.53 -4.67
N ASN A 207 -14.40 15.97 -5.39
CA ASN A 207 -14.90 17.35 -5.33
C ASN A 207 -15.41 17.73 -3.94
N SER A 208 -16.02 16.81 -3.19
CA SER A 208 -16.52 17.07 -1.83
C SER A 208 -15.42 17.31 -0.79
N ILE A 209 -14.17 17.04 -1.13
CA ILE A 209 -13.02 17.30 -0.25
C ILE A 209 -12.06 18.38 -0.76
N LYS A 210 -12.35 19.02 -1.89
CA LYS A 210 -11.43 20.00 -2.52
C LYS A 210 -11.00 21.12 -1.57
N ASP A 211 -11.92 21.61 -0.75
CA ASP A 211 -11.65 22.69 0.21
C ASP A 211 -10.79 22.25 1.42
N LYS A 212 -10.65 20.94 1.61
CA LYS A 212 -9.88 20.33 2.72
C LYS A 212 -8.45 19.97 2.31
N ILE A 213 -8.10 20.09 1.04
CA ILE A 213 -6.83 19.64 0.48
C ILE A 213 -6.18 20.72 -0.40
N ILE A 214 -4.85 20.67 -0.50
CA ILE A 214 -4.12 21.45 -1.50
C ILE A 214 -3.75 20.46 -2.62
N PHE A 215 -4.20 20.71 -3.84
CA PHE A 215 -3.92 19.85 -4.97
C PHE A 215 -3.45 20.64 -6.19
N LYS A 216 -2.82 19.96 -7.12
CA LYS A 216 -2.41 20.46 -8.43
C LYS A 216 -2.67 19.36 -9.44
N GLU A 217 -3.21 19.75 -10.59
CA GLU A 217 -3.33 18.86 -11.73
C GLU A 217 -1.98 18.61 -12.36
N GLU A 218 -1.74 17.36 -12.76
CA GLU A 218 -0.50 16.93 -13.39
C GLU A 218 -0.80 16.00 -14.59
N ASN A 219 0.11 15.96 -15.55
CA ASN A 219 -0.04 15.03 -16.68
C ASN A 219 -0.03 13.57 -16.16
N ILE A 220 -0.90 12.74 -16.70
CA ILE A 220 -1.03 11.32 -16.30
C ILE A 220 0.29 10.54 -16.45
N SER A 221 1.14 10.89 -17.42
CA SER A 221 2.47 10.29 -17.59
C SER A 221 3.36 10.49 -16.37
N GLU A 222 3.28 11.65 -15.69
CA GLU A 222 4.02 11.96 -14.46
C GLU A 222 3.50 11.16 -13.26
N CYS A 223 2.24 10.76 -13.29
CA CYS A 223 1.65 9.94 -12.23
C CYS A 223 2.30 8.55 -12.11
N PHE A 224 2.91 8.02 -13.16
CA PHE A 224 3.54 6.69 -13.15
C PHE A 224 5.07 6.72 -13.04
N VAL A 225 5.68 7.90 -12.87
CA VAL A 225 7.12 8.02 -12.64
C VAL A 225 7.52 7.26 -11.39
N HIS A 226 8.55 6.42 -11.49
CA HIS A 226 9.04 5.54 -10.43
C HIS A 226 8.02 4.52 -9.88
N GLN A 227 6.92 4.27 -10.57
CA GLN A 227 5.97 3.22 -10.21
C GLN A 227 6.29 1.93 -10.96
N GLN A 228 6.05 0.80 -10.31
CA GLN A 228 6.23 -0.50 -10.92
C GLN A 228 5.07 -0.79 -11.88
N LYS A 229 5.30 -0.66 -13.17
CA LYS A 229 4.33 -0.96 -14.23
C LYS A 229 4.33 -2.44 -14.61
N LYS A 230 5.49 -3.11 -14.57
CA LYS A 230 5.67 -4.49 -14.97
C LYS A 230 5.81 -5.43 -13.76
N ASN A 231 5.44 -6.68 -13.94
CA ASN A 231 5.66 -7.71 -12.94
C ASN A 231 7.16 -7.94 -12.72
N VAL A 232 7.51 -8.29 -11.49
CA VAL A 232 8.86 -8.77 -11.16
C VAL A 232 8.97 -10.19 -11.66
N ALA A 233 10.08 -10.56 -12.31
CA ALA A 233 10.34 -11.93 -12.71
C ALA A 233 10.32 -12.88 -11.50
N PHE A 234 9.80 -14.09 -11.69
CA PHE A 234 9.75 -15.09 -10.62
C PHE A 234 11.18 -15.46 -10.20
N PRO A 235 11.55 -15.34 -8.91
CA PRO A 235 12.93 -15.47 -8.47
C PRO A 235 13.38 -16.94 -8.44
N LEU A 236 14.49 -17.25 -9.09
CA LEU A 236 15.09 -18.60 -9.11
C LEU A 236 15.42 -19.13 -7.70
N LYS A 237 15.78 -18.23 -6.78
CA LYS A 237 16.18 -18.60 -5.41
C LYS A 237 15.03 -18.57 -4.40
N ARG A 238 13.77 -18.40 -4.86
CA ARG A 238 12.61 -18.24 -3.97
C ARG A 238 12.45 -19.40 -2.98
N TYR A 239 12.60 -20.64 -3.43
CA TYR A 239 12.47 -21.80 -2.54
C TYR A 239 13.59 -21.86 -1.48
N ALA A 240 14.82 -21.52 -1.86
CA ALA A 240 15.93 -21.43 -0.91
C ALA A 240 15.67 -20.36 0.16
N ILE A 241 15.10 -19.20 -0.23
CA ILE A 241 14.72 -18.15 0.71
C ILE A 241 13.63 -18.63 1.67
N ILE A 242 12.59 -19.33 1.17
CA ILE A 242 11.51 -19.90 1.99
C ILE A 242 12.09 -20.85 3.04
N ASN A 243 12.96 -21.76 2.65
CA ASN A 243 13.57 -22.73 3.56
C ASN A 243 14.40 -22.04 4.65
N GLU A 244 15.18 -21.01 4.29
CA GLU A 244 15.95 -20.27 5.27
C GLU A 244 15.08 -19.41 6.19
N LEU A 245 13.96 -18.86 5.70
CA LEU A 245 13.00 -18.11 6.52
C LEU A 245 12.28 -19.00 7.54
N LYS A 246 11.94 -20.24 7.17
CA LYS A 246 11.32 -21.23 8.05
C LYS A 246 12.28 -21.74 9.13
N SER A 247 13.58 -21.66 8.88
CA SER A 247 14.61 -22.12 9.81
C SER A 247 14.98 -21.01 10.79
N ASP A 248 15.14 -21.34 12.08
CA ASP A 248 15.62 -20.41 13.11
C ASP A 248 17.15 -20.24 13.11
N LYS A 249 17.88 -20.96 12.23
CA LYS A 249 19.37 -20.92 12.18
C LYS A 249 19.94 -19.58 11.71
N LYS A 250 19.17 -18.76 10.96
CA LYS A 250 19.65 -17.48 10.42
C LYS A 250 18.68 -16.35 10.71
N SER A 251 19.22 -15.20 11.08
CA SER A 251 18.43 -13.97 11.25
C SER A 251 17.92 -13.43 9.91
N LEU A 252 16.83 -12.67 9.97
CA LEU A 252 16.25 -11.96 8.83
C LEU A 252 17.31 -11.12 8.10
N THR A 253 18.20 -10.46 8.86
CA THR A 253 19.32 -9.67 8.30
C THR A 253 20.30 -10.53 7.51
N LYS A 254 20.70 -11.71 7.99
CA LYS A 254 21.63 -12.60 7.27
C LYS A 254 21.02 -13.08 5.94
N ILE A 255 19.76 -13.49 5.96
CA ILE A 255 19.02 -13.92 4.77
C ILE A 255 18.87 -12.76 3.77
N SER A 256 18.48 -11.57 4.23
CA SER A 256 18.36 -10.37 3.39
C SER A 256 19.68 -10.00 2.72
N ASN A 257 20.79 -10.03 3.45
CA ASN A 257 22.12 -9.71 2.89
C ASN A 257 22.51 -10.69 1.79
N LYS A 258 22.16 -11.97 1.93
CA LYS A 258 22.47 -13.02 0.96
C LYS A 258 21.63 -12.88 -0.33
N TYR A 259 20.33 -12.56 -0.23
CA TYR A 259 19.41 -12.67 -1.36
C TYR A 259 18.86 -11.34 -1.87
N CYS A 260 18.75 -10.31 -1.03
CA CYS A 260 18.04 -9.07 -1.35
C CYS A 260 18.96 -7.86 -1.52
N LYS A 261 20.05 -7.76 -0.74
CA LYS A 261 20.87 -6.54 -0.62
C LYS A 261 21.45 -6.04 -1.95
N LYS A 262 21.98 -6.93 -2.80
CA LYS A 262 22.55 -6.56 -4.09
C LYS A 262 21.48 -5.98 -5.02
N ILE A 263 20.33 -6.64 -5.11
CA ILE A 263 19.20 -6.23 -5.97
C ILE A 263 18.70 -4.84 -5.58
N VAL A 264 18.57 -4.57 -4.28
CA VAL A 264 18.15 -3.26 -3.75
C VAL A 264 19.18 -2.18 -4.07
N LYS A 265 20.48 -2.48 -3.94
CA LYS A 265 21.55 -1.54 -4.32
C LYS A 265 21.53 -1.20 -5.79
N ASP A 266 21.41 -2.20 -6.67
CA ASP A 266 21.36 -2.01 -8.12
C ASP A 266 20.13 -1.19 -8.54
N SER A 267 18.99 -1.45 -7.93
CA SER A 267 17.77 -0.65 -8.16
C SER A 267 17.95 0.80 -7.74
N ASN A 268 18.54 1.05 -6.57
CA ASN A 268 18.78 2.41 -6.07
C ASN A 268 19.82 3.16 -6.93
N PHE A 269 20.84 2.48 -7.41
CA PHE A 269 21.82 3.04 -8.34
C PHE A 269 21.16 3.47 -9.64
N ARG A 270 20.34 2.62 -10.27
CA ARG A 270 19.59 2.96 -11.50
C ARG A 270 18.65 4.16 -11.29
N LYS A 271 17.95 4.25 -10.16
CA LYS A 271 17.09 5.40 -9.83
C LYS A 271 17.88 6.71 -9.73
N LYS A 272 19.09 6.67 -9.17
CA LYS A 272 19.96 7.85 -9.06
C LYS A 272 20.43 8.34 -10.43
N PHE A 273 20.80 7.42 -11.31
CA PHE A 273 21.19 7.75 -12.70
C PHE A 273 20.02 8.32 -13.52
N TYR A 274 18.83 7.74 -13.39
CA TYR A 274 17.64 8.26 -14.05
C TYR A 274 17.29 9.68 -13.58
N GLY A 275 17.40 9.95 -12.30
CA GLY A 275 17.21 11.30 -11.74
C GLY A 275 18.23 12.31 -12.26
N LEU A 276 19.49 11.89 -12.45
CA LEU A 276 20.55 12.72 -13.04
C LEU A 276 20.28 12.99 -14.51
N TYR A 277 19.85 12.00 -15.28
CA TYR A 277 19.49 12.12 -16.69
C TYR A 277 18.33 13.11 -16.90
N LYS A 278 17.25 13.02 -16.11
CA LYS A 278 16.14 13.97 -16.14
C LYS A 278 16.55 15.39 -15.74
N PHE A 279 17.46 15.53 -14.78
CA PHE A 279 18.00 16.83 -14.39
C PHE A 279 18.80 17.51 -15.52
N LEU A 280 19.55 16.73 -16.30
CA LEU A 280 20.32 17.24 -17.45
C LEU A 280 19.42 17.60 -18.64
N GLN A 281 18.36 16.84 -18.90
CA GLN A 281 17.38 17.17 -19.94
C GLN A 281 16.55 18.43 -19.67
N ASN A 282 16.27 18.76 -18.41
CA ASN A 282 15.53 19.97 -18.04
C ASN A 282 16.41 21.25 -18.01
N ARG A 283 17.68 21.16 -18.40
CA ARG A 283 18.61 22.30 -18.53
C ARG A 283 18.93 22.64 -19.97
N GLN A 284 18.39 21.92 -20.94
CA GLN A 284 18.36 22.29 -22.37
C GLN A 284 16.97 22.86 -22.71
#